data_f0a942de6c512a0b253db31f8ad6d2da
#
_entry.id   f0a942de6c512a0b253db31f8ad6d2da
#
_cell.length_a   1.000
_cell.length_b   1.000
_cell.length_c   1.000
_cell.angle_alpha   90.00
_cell.angle_beta   90.00
_cell.angle_gamma   90.00
#
_symmetry.space_group_name_H-M   'P 1'
#
loop_
_entity.id
_entity.type
_entity.pdbx_description
1 polymer ?
#
loop_
_entity_poly.entity_id
_entity_poly.type
_entity_poly.pdbx_seq_one_letter_code
_entity_poly.pdbx_strand_id
1 'polypeptide(L)'
;MKKIFLSLALAALLPFSAVAQDARQRTTATIVADALDQLPAARQKTYDSVVKDLASTGAEGINQLAGMLVPADKGKNATLEYALYAVVSYVTAPEKDAERAEVRKGLKEAIDKCTDNANKAFLMNMLQRCATAEDAPFFVKYAKDNYLAD
;
A
#
# COMPACT_ATOMS: atom_id res chain seq x y z
N MET A 1 -7.59 23.19 72.40
CA MET A 1 -6.88 22.20 71.56
C MET A 1 -7.82 21.82 70.40
N LYS A 2 -7.68 22.48 69.27
CA LYS A 2 -8.46 22.19 68.04
C LYS A 2 -7.50 21.70 66.98
N LYS A 3 -7.56 20.43 66.60
CA LYS A 3 -6.80 19.83 65.50
C LYS A 3 -7.51 20.15 64.20
N ILE A 4 -6.85 20.90 63.33
CA ILE A 4 -7.32 21.22 62.00
C ILE A 4 -6.72 20.12 61.09
N PHE A 5 -7.59 19.27 60.50
CA PHE A 5 -7.23 18.34 59.44
C PHE A 5 -7.25 19.08 58.12
N LEU A 6 -6.07 19.29 57.54
CA LEU A 6 -5.91 19.85 56.21
C LEU A 6 -5.94 18.69 55.19
N SER A 7 -7.10 18.52 54.55
CA SER A 7 -7.25 17.54 53.44
C SER A 7 -6.63 18.10 52.17
N LEU A 8 -5.50 17.52 51.77
CA LEU A 8 -4.83 17.82 50.51
C LEU A 8 -5.53 17.04 49.39
N ALA A 9 -6.40 17.68 48.63
CA ALA A 9 -6.96 17.11 47.40
C ALA A 9 -5.93 17.21 46.26
N LEU A 10 -5.25 16.10 45.97
CA LEU A 10 -4.38 15.97 44.84
C LEU A 10 -5.24 15.72 43.58
N ALA A 11 -5.50 16.76 42.81
CA ALA A 11 -6.16 16.65 41.51
C ALA A 11 -5.17 16.06 40.52
N ALA A 12 -5.38 14.80 40.13
CA ALA A 12 -4.65 14.13 39.06
C ALA A 12 -5.07 14.75 37.72
N LEU A 13 -4.24 15.66 37.21
CA LEU A 13 -4.30 16.13 35.83
C LEU A 13 -3.78 15.01 34.91
N LEU A 14 -4.69 14.20 34.38
CA LEU A 14 -4.38 13.29 33.30
C LEU A 14 -4.13 14.07 32.01
N PRO A 15 -3.04 13.80 31.29
CA PRO A 15 -2.80 14.47 30.01
C PRO A 15 -3.76 13.92 28.95
N PHE A 16 -4.77 14.69 28.61
CA PHE A 16 -5.76 14.41 27.55
C PHE A 16 -5.17 14.69 26.15
N SER A 17 -3.86 14.50 25.95
CA SER A 17 -3.20 14.92 24.71
C SER A 17 -2.91 13.80 23.70
N ALA A 18 -3.18 12.54 24.03
CA ALA A 18 -2.81 11.42 23.15
C ALA A 18 -3.85 11.04 22.10
N VAL A 19 -5.12 11.44 22.26
CA VAL A 19 -6.22 11.00 21.37
C VAL A 19 -6.42 11.93 20.17
N ALA A 20 -5.90 13.16 20.21
CA ALA A 20 -6.12 14.15 19.14
C ALA A 20 -5.14 14.03 17.96
N GLN A 21 -4.05 13.27 18.09
CA GLN A 21 -3.05 13.10 17.01
C GLN A 21 -3.44 11.99 16.03
N ASP A 22 -4.16 10.96 16.47
CA ASP A 22 -4.58 9.84 15.62
C ASP A 22 -5.71 10.18 14.63
N ALA A 23 -6.50 11.21 14.91
CA ALA A 23 -7.62 11.60 14.06
C ALA A 23 -7.22 12.31 12.74
N ARG A 24 -5.93 12.62 12.53
CA ARG A 24 -5.41 13.28 11.32
C ARG A 24 -4.57 12.38 10.43
N GLN A 25 -4.20 11.19 10.89
CA GLN A 25 -3.45 10.24 10.07
C GLN A 25 -4.44 9.39 9.27
N ARG A 26 -4.46 9.61 7.95
CA ARG A 26 -5.23 8.76 7.01
C ARG A 26 -4.68 7.33 7.09
N THR A 27 -5.56 6.35 7.33
CA THR A 27 -5.16 4.93 7.30
C THR A 27 -4.84 4.49 5.86
N THR A 28 -4.06 3.42 5.71
CA THR A 28 -3.80 2.80 4.40
C THR A 28 -5.10 2.53 3.66
N ALA A 29 -6.11 1.96 4.34
CA ALA A 29 -7.41 1.67 3.74
C ALA A 29 -8.12 2.92 3.20
N THR A 30 -8.05 4.03 3.94
CA THR A 30 -8.63 5.31 3.50
C THR A 30 -7.88 5.85 2.28
N ILE A 31 -6.54 5.80 2.28
CA ILE A 31 -5.72 6.26 1.14
C ILE A 31 -6.04 5.44 -0.11
N VAL A 32 -6.12 4.11 0.02
CA VAL A 32 -6.45 3.21 -1.08
C VAL A 32 -7.85 3.50 -1.63
N ALA A 33 -8.86 3.63 -0.76
CA ALA A 33 -10.24 3.95 -1.18
C ALA A 33 -10.33 5.29 -1.91
N ASP A 34 -9.72 6.35 -1.35
CA ASP A 34 -9.69 7.69 -1.95
C ASP A 34 -8.94 7.69 -3.30
N ALA A 35 -7.89 6.87 -3.44
CA ALA A 35 -7.15 6.74 -4.68
C ALA A 35 -7.99 6.07 -5.77
N LEU A 36 -8.71 5.00 -5.45
CA LEU A 36 -9.58 4.30 -6.41
C LEU A 36 -10.77 5.16 -6.86
N ASP A 37 -11.27 6.04 -6.00
CA ASP A 37 -12.34 7.00 -6.36
C ASP A 37 -11.83 8.10 -7.30
N GLN A 38 -10.56 8.49 -7.22
CA GLN A 38 -9.97 9.57 -8.01
C GLN A 38 -9.22 9.11 -9.27
N LEU A 39 -8.93 7.83 -9.41
CA LEU A 39 -8.22 7.28 -10.57
C LEU A 39 -9.19 6.64 -11.58
N PRO A 40 -8.96 6.83 -12.89
CA PRO A 40 -7.93 7.64 -13.51
C PRO A 40 -8.22 9.14 -13.38
N ALA A 41 -7.20 9.92 -12.98
CA ALA A 41 -7.36 11.35 -12.75
C ALA A 41 -7.25 12.16 -14.04
N ALA A 42 -8.18 13.09 -14.25
CA ALA A 42 -8.19 13.96 -15.43
C ALA A 42 -7.12 15.06 -15.39
N ARG A 43 -6.61 15.39 -14.19
CA ARG A 43 -5.61 16.47 -13.99
C ARG A 43 -4.31 15.88 -13.49
N GLN A 44 -3.17 16.27 -14.11
CA GLN A 44 -1.84 15.81 -13.73
C GLN A 44 -1.55 16.03 -12.23
N LYS A 45 -1.86 17.21 -11.71
CA LYS A 45 -1.63 17.53 -10.29
C LYS A 45 -2.39 16.58 -9.35
N THR A 46 -3.62 16.21 -9.68
CA THR A 46 -4.40 15.23 -8.90
C THR A 46 -3.76 13.86 -9.01
N TYR A 47 -3.40 13.43 -10.22
CA TYR A 47 -2.68 12.18 -10.45
C TYR A 47 -1.41 12.08 -9.60
N ASP A 48 -0.53 13.08 -9.66
CA ASP A 48 0.74 13.10 -8.94
C ASP A 48 0.53 13.00 -7.42
N SER A 49 -0.46 13.73 -6.89
CA SER A 49 -0.79 13.70 -5.45
C SER A 49 -1.31 12.33 -5.02
N VAL A 50 -2.26 11.78 -5.77
CA VAL A 50 -2.89 10.49 -5.46
C VAL A 50 -1.88 9.35 -5.53
N VAL A 51 -1.05 9.32 -6.58
CA VAL A 51 -0.04 8.27 -6.74
C VAL A 51 1.05 8.36 -5.68
N LYS A 52 1.47 9.58 -5.31
CA LYS A 52 2.41 9.79 -4.20
C LYS A 52 1.84 9.28 -2.87
N ASP A 53 0.59 9.63 -2.56
CA ASP A 53 -0.09 9.17 -1.33
C ASP A 53 -0.19 7.65 -1.32
N LEU A 54 -0.58 7.05 -2.45
CA LEU A 54 -0.71 5.61 -2.59
C LEU A 54 0.64 4.90 -2.46
N ALA A 55 1.71 5.43 -3.06
CA ALA A 55 3.06 4.90 -2.93
C ALA A 55 3.56 4.96 -1.47
N SER A 56 3.16 5.99 -0.71
CA SER A 56 3.52 6.13 0.70
C SER A 56 2.94 5.05 1.61
N THR A 57 1.92 4.32 1.17
CA THR A 57 1.33 3.19 1.90
C THR A 57 2.23 1.94 1.88
N GLY A 58 3.24 1.90 1.03
CA GLY A 58 4.23 0.83 0.95
C GLY A 58 3.62 -0.54 0.64
N ALA A 59 4.17 -1.58 1.26
CA ALA A 59 3.74 -2.96 1.04
C ALA A 59 2.28 -3.20 1.43
N GLU A 60 1.76 -2.53 2.46
CA GLU A 60 0.38 -2.70 2.91
C GLU A 60 -0.62 -2.25 1.85
N GLY A 61 -0.44 -1.06 1.25
CA GLY A 61 -1.33 -0.57 0.20
C GLY A 61 -1.29 -1.43 -1.05
N ILE A 62 -0.12 -1.92 -1.45
CA ILE A 62 0.02 -2.88 -2.56
C ILE A 62 -0.74 -4.17 -2.28
N ASN A 63 -0.62 -4.73 -1.07
CA ASN A 63 -1.37 -5.92 -0.67
C ASN A 63 -2.89 -5.69 -0.68
N GLN A 64 -3.36 -4.51 -0.25
CA GLN A 64 -4.78 -4.17 -0.29
C GLN A 64 -5.29 -4.06 -1.73
N LEU A 65 -4.61 -3.34 -2.61
CA LEU A 65 -4.96 -3.23 -4.03
C LEU A 65 -5.00 -4.60 -4.72
N ALA A 66 -3.94 -5.40 -4.54
CA ALA A 66 -3.84 -6.72 -5.13
C ALA A 66 -4.91 -7.69 -4.60
N GLY A 67 -5.26 -7.58 -3.31
CA GLY A 67 -6.32 -8.38 -2.70
C GLY A 67 -7.73 -8.09 -3.20
N MET A 68 -7.92 -6.95 -3.87
CA MET A 68 -9.20 -6.58 -4.52
C MET A 68 -9.30 -7.10 -5.97
N LEU A 69 -8.22 -7.60 -6.56
CA LEU A 69 -8.26 -8.16 -7.91
C LEU A 69 -9.16 -9.38 -7.96
N VAL A 70 -10.05 -9.42 -8.94
CA VAL A 70 -10.98 -10.52 -9.16
C VAL A 70 -10.65 -11.25 -10.47
N PRO A 71 -10.96 -12.54 -10.61
CA PRO A 71 -10.88 -13.24 -11.89
C PRO A 71 -11.68 -12.54 -12.99
N ALA A 72 -11.21 -12.62 -14.22
CA ALA A 72 -11.79 -11.90 -15.36
C ALA A 72 -13.29 -12.20 -15.62
N ASP A 73 -13.74 -13.40 -15.24
CA ASP A 73 -15.13 -13.84 -15.32
C ASP A 73 -16.03 -13.27 -14.20
N LYS A 74 -15.43 -12.70 -13.14
CA LYS A 74 -16.12 -12.21 -11.95
C LYS A 74 -16.18 -10.69 -11.83
N GLY A 75 -15.44 -9.97 -12.65
CA GLY A 75 -15.44 -8.52 -12.59
C GLY A 75 -14.41 -7.85 -13.48
N LYS A 76 -14.23 -6.55 -13.26
CA LYS A 76 -13.27 -5.72 -14.00
C LYS A 76 -12.22 -5.16 -13.03
N ASN A 77 -10.96 -5.32 -13.40
CA ASN A 77 -9.82 -4.86 -12.60
C ASN A 77 -9.22 -3.53 -13.08
N ALA A 78 -9.77 -2.92 -14.13
CA ALA A 78 -9.12 -1.81 -14.84
C ALA A 78 -8.62 -0.68 -13.93
N THR A 79 -9.41 -0.26 -12.93
CA THR A 79 -9.00 0.80 -11.99
C THR A 79 -7.90 0.31 -11.04
N LEU A 80 -8.00 -0.94 -10.57
CA LEU A 80 -6.98 -1.56 -9.69
C LEU A 80 -5.66 -1.74 -10.43
N GLU A 81 -5.72 -2.25 -11.65
CA GLU A 81 -4.55 -2.43 -12.53
C GLU A 81 -3.90 -1.07 -12.84
N TYR A 82 -4.72 -0.05 -13.13
CA TYR A 82 -4.24 1.30 -13.35
C TYR A 82 -3.53 1.87 -12.10
N ALA A 83 -4.12 1.70 -10.92
CA ALA A 83 -3.53 2.17 -9.66
C ALA A 83 -2.19 1.48 -9.36
N LEU A 84 -2.13 0.14 -9.50
CA LEU A 84 -0.90 -0.64 -9.32
C LEU A 84 0.18 -0.21 -10.33
N TYR A 85 -0.18 -0.06 -11.60
CA TYR A 85 0.75 0.42 -12.62
C TYR A 85 1.28 1.82 -12.32
N ALA A 86 0.41 2.74 -11.87
CA ALA A 86 0.77 4.11 -11.53
C ALA A 86 1.79 4.15 -10.38
N VAL A 87 1.57 3.38 -9.31
CA VAL A 87 2.50 3.29 -8.18
C VAL A 87 3.85 2.70 -8.63
N VAL A 88 3.81 1.59 -9.37
CA VAL A 88 5.05 0.96 -9.89
C VAL A 88 5.83 1.94 -10.76
N SER A 89 5.16 2.66 -11.65
CA SER A 89 5.82 3.68 -12.49
C SER A 89 6.41 4.82 -11.65
N TYR A 90 5.71 5.26 -10.62
CA TYR A 90 6.18 6.32 -9.73
C TYR A 90 7.47 5.93 -8.98
N VAL A 91 7.53 4.71 -8.45
CA VAL A 91 8.69 4.28 -7.64
C VAL A 91 9.91 3.87 -8.48
N THR A 92 9.78 3.79 -9.79
CA THR A 92 10.94 3.58 -10.71
C THR A 92 11.70 4.85 -11.01
N ALA A 93 11.18 6.03 -10.63
CA ALA A 93 11.87 7.29 -10.76
C ALA A 93 13.13 7.34 -9.87
N PRO A 94 14.14 8.15 -10.22
CA PRO A 94 15.32 8.37 -9.39
C PRO A 94 14.95 8.79 -7.97
N GLU A 95 15.79 8.45 -6.99
CA GLU A 95 15.65 8.82 -5.58
C GLU A 95 14.41 8.22 -4.86
N LYS A 96 13.86 7.13 -5.41
CA LYS A 96 12.70 6.41 -4.86
C LYS A 96 13.04 5.00 -4.34
N ASP A 97 14.29 4.75 -4.00
CA ASP A 97 14.75 3.39 -3.67
C ASP A 97 14.03 2.80 -2.45
N ALA A 98 13.71 3.61 -1.43
CA ALA A 98 13.02 3.17 -0.24
C ALA A 98 11.56 2.78 -0.54
N GLU A 99 10.82 3.65 -1.25
CA GLU A 99 9.43 3.37 -1.68
C GLU A 99 9.40 2.19 -2.66
N ARG A 100 10.37 2.11 -3.56
CA ARG A 100 10.52 0.99 -4.50
C ARG A 100 10.72 -0.34 -3.78
N ALA A 101 11.55 -0.38 -2.73
CA ALA A 101 11.77 -1.58 -1.91
C ALA A 101 10.48 -2.06 -1.24
N GLU A 102 9.69 -1.15 -0.66
CA GLU A 102 8.41 -1.47 -0.04
C GLU A 102 7.37 -1.95 -1.06
N VAL A 103 7.28 -1.31 -2.24
CA VAL A 103 6.38 -1.75 -3.32
C VAL A 103 6.76 -3.14 -3.82
N ARG A 104 8.04 -3.42 -4.04
CA ARG A 104 8.54 -4.76 -4.42
C ARG A 104 8.19 -5.81 -3.38
N LYS A 105 8.35 -5.49 -2.10
CA LYS A 105 7.95 -6.37 -0.99
C LYS A 105 6.45 -6.70 -1.07
N GLY A 106 5.60 -5.69 -1.17
CA GLY A 106 4.15 -5.87 -1.27
C GLY A 106 3.74 -6.70 -2.49
N LEU A 107 4.35 -6.47 -3.66
CA LEU A 107 4.10 -7.25 -4.87
C LEU A 107 4.48 -8.73 -4.69
N LYS A 108 5.64 -9.03 -4.10
CA LYS A 108 6.05 -10.42 -3.81
C LYS A 108 5.06 -11.13 -2.89
N GLU A 109 4.64 -10.47 -1.83
CA GLU A 109 3.64 -11.01 -0.90
C GLU A 109 2.28 -11.23 -1.58
N ALA A 110 1.86 -10.31 -2.45
CA ALA A 110 0.62 -10.42 -3.20
C ALA A 110 0.67 -11.57 -4.22
N ILE A 111 1.78 -11.74 -4.94
CA ILE A 111 1.99 -12.84 -5.89
C ILE A 111 1.91 -14.19 -5.18
N ASP A 112 2.56 -14.33 -4.01
CA ASP A 112 2.53 -15.56 -3.23
C ASP A 112 1.12 -15.92 -2.75
N LYS A 113 0.28 -14.94 -2.47
CA LYS A 113 -1.13 -15.12 -2.02
C LYS A 113 -2.12 -15.29 -3.17
N CYS A 114 -1.80 -14.79 -4.36
CA CYS A 114 -2.71 -14.77 -5.50
C CYS A 114 -2.94 -16.18 -6.05
N THR A 115 -4.20 -16.59 -6.17
CA THR A 115 -4.59 -17.91 -6.69
C THR A 115 -5.05 -17.87 -8.14
N ASP A 116 -5.48 -16.71 -8.64
CA ASP A 116 -5.85 -16.55 -10.05
C ASP A 116 -4.60 -16.33 -10.91
N ASN A 117 -4.44 -17.15 -11.95
CA ASN A 117 -3.23 -17.12 -12.77
C ASN A 117 -3.08 -15.84 -13.59
N ALA A 118 -4.16 -15.28 -14.11
CA ALA A 118 -4.10 -14.05 -14.89
C ALA A 118 -3.71 -12.86 -14.01
N ASN A 119 -4.31 -12.74 -12.82
CA ASN A 119 -3.95 -11.71 -11.85
C ASN A 119 -2.52 -11.90 -11.33
N LYS A 120 -2.08 -13.15 -11.12
CA LYS A 120 -0.71 -13.46 -10.73
C LYS A 120 0.29 -13.05 -11.82
N ALA A 121 0.01 -13.34 -13.08
CA ALA A 121 0.84 -12.92 -14.21
C ALA A 121 0.91 -11.38 -14.32
N PHE A 122 -0.21 -10.69 -14.12
CA PHE A 122 -0.23 -9.23 -14.07
C PHE A 122 0.66 -8.69 -12.93
N LEU A 123 0.53 -9.22 -11.71
CA LEU A 123 1.36 -8.81 -10.57
C LEU A 123 2.85 -9.11 -10.80
N MET A 124 3.16 -10.24 -11.44
CA MET A 124 4.53 -10.59 -11.83
C MET A 124 5.11 -9.57 -12.82
N ASN A 125 4.32 -9.14 -13.80
CA ASN A 125 4.72 -8.07 -14.74
C ASN A 125 4.95 -6.74 -14.00
N MET A 126 4.12 -6.40 -13.01
CA MET A 126 4.33 -5.22 -12.18
C MET A 126 5.64 -5.31 -11.39
N LEU A 127 5.95 -6.48 -10.81
CA LEU A 127 7.22 -6.70 -10.10
C LEU A 127 8.42 -6.58 -11.05
N GLN A 128 8.36 -7.15 -12.25
CA GLN A 128 9.44 -7.06 -13.25
C GLN A 128 9.80 -5.61 -13.59
N ARG A 129 8.80 -4.71 -13.67
CA ARG A 129 9.00 -3.29 -13.99
C ARG A 129 9.80 -2.53 -12.93
N CYS A 130 9.69 -2.91 -11.66
CA CYS A 130 10.40 -2.26 -10.56
C CYS A 130 11.46 -3.15 -9.90
N ALA A 131 11.73 -4.32 -10.45
CA ALA A 131 12.68 -5.28 -9.91
C ALA A 131 14.13 -4.75 -9.89
N THR A 132 14.92 -5.36 -9.02
CA THR A 132 16.38 -5.22 -8.95
C THR A 132 17.02 -6.61 -9.00
N ALA A 133 18.34 -6.68 -9.06
CA ALA A 133 19.06 -7.96 -9.05
C ALA A 133 18.74 -8.83 -7.81
N GLU A 134 18.34 -8.21 -6.71
CA GLU A 134 17.96 -8.90 -5.48
C GLU A 134 16.69 -9.76 -5.62
N ASP A 135 15.86 -9.48 -6.64
CA ASP A 135 14.61 -10.20 -6.87
C ASP A 135 14.79 -11.46 -7.74
N ALA A 136 15.98 -11.69 -8.28
CA ALA A 136 16.26 -12.85 -9.13
C ALA A 136 15.84 -14.19 -8.50
N PRO A 137 16.11 -14.48 -7.20
CA PRO A 137 15.68 -15.72 -6.57
C PRO A 137 14.15 -15.87 -6.53
N PHE A 138 13.42 -14.78 -6.42
CA PHE A 138 11.94 -14.79 -6.43
C PHE A 138 11.41 -15.21 -7.81
N PHE A 139 11.96 -14.66 -8.88
CA PHE A 139 11.58 -15.05 -10.25
C PHE A 139 11.92 -16.51 -10.56
N VAL A 140 13.08 -16.99 -10.09
CA VAL A 140 13.47 -18.41 -10.26
C VAL A 140 12.47 -19.36 -9.62
N LYS A 141 11.84 -19.00 -8.50
CA LYS A 141 10.78 -19.77 -7.85
C LYS A 141 9.63 -20.07 -8.81
N TYR A 142 9.28 -19.13 -9.68
CA TYR A 142 8.17 -19.22 -10.63
C TYR A 142 8.57 -19.60 -12.06
N ALA A 143 9.87 -19.72 -12.36
CA ALA A 143 10.36 -20.02 -13.70
C ALA A 143 9.93 -21.40 -14.26
N LYS A 144 9.42 -22.29 -13.41
CA LYS A 144 8.89 -23.61 -13.81
C LYS A 144 7.37 -23.64 -13.95
N ASP A 145 6.71 -22.54 -13.65
CA ASP A 145 5.27 -22.40 -13.83
C ASP A 145 4.99 -22.08 -15.30
N ASN A 146 4.40 -23.03 -16.02
CA ASN A 146 4.15 -22.90 -17.46
C ASN A 146 3.27 -21.69 -17.83
N TYR A 147 2.54 -21.13 -16.87
CA TYR A 147 1.70 -19.95 -17.08
C TYR A 147 2.44 -18.64 -16.85
N LEU A 148 3.51 -18.67 -16.07
CA LEU A 148 4.26 -17.48 -15.63
C LEU A 148 5.68 -17.41 -16.24
N ALA A 149 6.08 -18.41 -17.05
CA ALA A 149 7.43 -18.52 -17.58
C ALA A 149 7.66 -17.68 -18.87
N ASP A 150 6.61 -17.20 -19.51
CA ASP A 150 6.63 -16.31 -20.69
C ASP A 150 6.65 -14.83 -20.26
#